data_4dc81a00141d072d38cc9461b877c0be
#
_entry.id   4dc81a00141d072d38cc9461b877c0be
#
_cell.length_a   1.000
_cell.length_b   1.000
_cell.length_c   1.000
_cell.angle_alpha   90.00
_cell.angle_beta   90.00
_cell.angle_gamma   90.00
#
_symmetry.space_group_name_H-M   'P 1'
#
loop_
_entity.id
_entity.type
_entity.pdbx_description
1 polymer ?
#
loop_
_entity_poly.entity_id
_entity_poly.type
_entity_poly.pdbx_seq_one_letter_code
_entity_poly.pdbx_strand_id
1 'polypeptide(L)'
;MRECFARVAVIFDRKKAATTKTEGAVEIRVTYQRRQRYFATGVKIKKNEWTGSEVAGRHDADELNRAIGLRLADVRRALNNVQETAGGVDLDEVRNEVDKNDTVRNSFLTYIEKRAEVRTHGATPRRRGRYIQVIKTLREWGKINLFTDVTDDNIIAFDDFLKKRGLKCCTIWCNYHKILFSFIKDAVDDGLLSRNPYRWVRIDKDTGFFGALSKHLTPEEFQKICNAPLPAKQLERARDLFIFQTWTCLSFSDLMKFDAKKIATDKDGRRVYSGTRGKTGKEFVFMLLPEAEHILEKYNGRLPRFDNAKYNYQLKLVAAYAGIKKAVSSHWARHTGATLFLNRGVPMEIVAKILGHASTDMTRRVYAKLFDDTVAKEMQKYLSPKA
;
A
#
# COMPACT_ATOMS: atom_id res chain seq x y z
N MET A 1 -30.21 41.03 -32.78
CA MET A 1 -29.23 39.99 -33.12
C MET A 1 -29.79 38.63 -32.74
N ARG A 2 -29.94 37.67 -33.67
CA ARG A 2 -30.39 36.33 -33.31
C ARG A 2 -29.22 35.65 -32.63
N GLU A 3 -29.37 35.33 -31.35
CA GLU A 3 -28.42 34.51 -30.63
C GLU A 3 -28.26 33.16 -31.37
N CYS A 4 -27.13 32.92 -31.94
CA CYS A 4 -26.81 31.66 -32.63
C CYS A 4 -26.30 30.65 -31.64
N PHE A 5 -27.21 29.80 -31.11
CA PHE A 5 -26.85 28.71 -30.23
C PHE A 5 -26.27 27.54 -31.04
N ALA A 6 -25.22 26.91 -30.52
CA ALA A 6 -24.70 25.67 -31.09
C ALA A 6 -25.71 24.52 -30.87
N ARG A 7 -25.96 23.73 -31.91
CA ARG A 7 -26.84 22.56 -31.86
C ARG A 7 -26.04 21.29 -31.80
N VAL A 8 -26.37 20.41 -30.85
CA VAL A 8 -25.74 19.10 -30.70
C VAL A 8 -26.77 18.01 -30.99
N ALA A 9 -26.43 17.07 -31.88
CA ALA A 9 -27.32 15.96 -32.26
C ALA A 9 -26.54 14.67 -32.42
N VAL A 10 -27.15 13.55 -32.02
CA VAL A 10 -26.66 12.19 -32.33
C VAL A 10 -27.08 11.83 -33.74
N ILE A 11 -26.15 11.32 -34.53
CA ILE A 11 -26.38 10.94 -35.93
C ILE A 11 -25.87 9.54 -36.15
N PHE A 12 -26.70 8.74 -36.79
CA PHE A 12 -26.33 7.42 -37.27
C PHE A 12 -26.00 7.45 -38.76
N ASP A 13 -24.94 6.72 -39.11
CA ASP A 13 -24.57 6.37 -40.47
C ASP A 13 -24.48 7.57 -41.46
N ARG A 14 -23.75 8.62 -41.08
CA ARG A 14 -23.50 9.80 -41.93
C ARG A 14 -22.94 9.42 -43.31
N LYS A 15 -22.13 8.37 -43.38
CA LYS A 15 -21.49 7.89 -44.62
C LYS A 15 -22.37 6.96 -45.44
N LYS A 16 -23.59 6.66 -44.98
CA LYS A 16 -24.55 5.75 -45.64
C LYS A 16 -23.97 4.34 -45.92
N ALA A 17 -23.15 3.84 -45.02
CA ALA A 17 -22.48 2.54 -45.16
C ALA A 17 -23.25 1.40 -44.45
N ALA A 18 -24.23 1.72 -43.59
CA ALA A 18 -24.98 0.74 -42.85
C ALA A 18 -26.05 0.04 -43.68
N THR A 19 -26.06 -1.26 -43.56
CA THR A 19 -27.12 -2.14 -44.14
C THR A 19 -27.60 -3.09 -43.04
N THR A 20 -28.43 -4.07 -43.37
CA THR A 20 -28.76 -5.15 -42.46
C THR A 20 -27.61 -6.14 -42.17
N LYS A 21 -26.52 -6.03 -42.99
CA LYS A 21 -25.31 -6.88 -42.88
C LYS A 21 -24.07 -6.10 -42.44
N THR A 22 -23.98 -4.83 -42.84
CA THR A 22 -22.83 -3.96 -42.53
C THR A 22 -23.19 -2.90 -41.49
N GLU A 23 -22.24 -2.59 -40.61
CA GLU A 23 -22.42 -1.61 -39.55
C GLU A 23 -22.06 -0.19 -39.99
N GLY A 24 -22.82 0.81 -39.55
CA GLY A 24 -22.55 2.23 -39.63
C GLY A 24 -22.17 2.81 -38.28
N ALA A 25 -21.43 3.90 -38.32
CA ALA A 25 -20.99 4.59 -37.08
C ALA A 25 -22.09 5.50 -36.53
N VAL A 26 -22.18 5.53 -35.19
CA VAL A 26 -22.93 6.57 -34.46
C VAL A 26 -21.96 7.69 -34.10
N GLU A 27 -22.29 8.91 -34.51
CA GLU A 27 -21.46 10.10 -34.30
C GLU A 27 -22.28 11.20 -33.62
N ILE A 28 -21.62 12.13 -32.95
CA ILE A 28 -22.23 13.35 -32.40
C ILE A 28 -21.87 14.50 -33.28
N ARG A 29 -22.88 15.21 -33.80
CA ARG A 29 -22.70 16.39 -34.61
C ARG A 29 -22.91 17.65 -33.78
N VAL A 30 -21.95 18.57 -33.82
CA VAL A 30 -22.08 19.93 -33.34
C VAL A 30 -22.19 20.85 -34.55
N THR A 31 -23.22 21.69 -34.58
CA THR A 31 -23.48 22.67 -35.62
C THR A 31 -23.51 24.07 -35.05
N TYR A 32 -22.66 24.98 -35.61
CA TYR A 32 -22.64 26.38 -35.23
C TYR A 32 -22.36 27.24 -36.49
N GLN A 33 -23.16 28.28 -36.73
CA GLN A 33 -23.01 29.19 -37.89
C GLN A 33 -22.83 28.46 -39.20
N ARG A 34 -23.65 27.44 -39.48
CA ARG A 34 -23.60 26.57 -40.70
C ARG A 34 -22.36 25.67 -40.80
N ARG A 35 -21.38 25.78 -39.89
CA ARG A 35 -20.25 24.84 -39.82
C ARG A 35 -20.65 23.62 -38.93
N GLN A 36 -20.06 22.47 -39.26
CA GLN A 36 -20.34 21.24 -38.57
C GLN A 36 -19.03 20.53 -38.19
N ARG A 37 -19.03 19.92 -37.00
CA ARG A 37 -17.98 18.99 -36.57
C ARG A 37 -18.62 17.71 -36.06
N TYR A 38 -17.93 16.61 -36.27
CA TYR A 38 -18.40 15.27 -35.92
C TYR A 38 -17.43 14.64 -34.95
N PHE A 39 -17.98 13.99 -33.91
CA PHE A 39 -17.24 13.31 -32.85
C PHE A 39 -17.69 11.86 -32.81
N ALA A 40 -16.75 10.93 -32.96
CA ALA A 40 -17.04 9.51 -32.94
C ALA A 40 -17.46 9.09 -31.51
N THR A 41 -18.48 8.23 -31.42
CA THR A 41 -18.90 7.61 -30.16
C THR A 41 -18.17 6.29 -29.88
N GLY A 42 -17.50 5.71 -30.89
CA GLY A 42 -16.96 4.35 -30.86
C GLY A 42 -18.00 3.27 -31.15
N VAL A 43 -19.30 3.62 -31.19
CA VAL A 43 -20.40 2.69 -31.42
C VAL A 43 -20.63 2.49 -32.91
N LYS A 44 -20.72 1.21 -33.32
CA LYS A 44 -21.08 0.82 -34.68
C LYS A 44 -22.26 -0.16 -34.57
N ILE A 45 -23.29 0.04 -35.43
CA ILE A 45 -24.51 -0.76 -35.43
C ILE A 45 -25.05 -0.95 -36.85
N LYS A 46 -25.88 -1.94 -37.04
CA LYS A 46 -26.59 -2.19 -38.29
C LYS A 46 -27.80 -1.27 -38.43
N LYS A 47 -28.29 -1.11 -39.64
CA LYS A 47 -29.39 -0.20 -39.96
C LYS A 47 -30.69 -0.58 -39.19
N ASN A 48 -30.97 -1.85 -39.02
CA ASN A 48 -32.15 -2.33 -38.29
C ASN A 48 -32.04 -2.26 -36.77
N GLU A 49 -30.87 -1.90 -36.24
CA GLU A 49 -30.61 -1.74 -34.80
C GLU A 49 -30.74 -0.28 -34.33
N TRP A 50 -31.10 0.64 -35.22
CA TRP A 50 -31.29 2.08 -34.93
C TRP A 50 -32.75 2.49 -35.07
N THR A 51 -33.33 3.04 -33.99
CA THR A 51 -34.72 3.51 -33.96
C THR A 51 -34.92 4.94 -34.49
N GLY A 52 -33.85 5.64 -34.81
CA GLY A 52 -33.84 7.08 -35.12
C GLY A 52 -33.30 7.94 -33.98
N SER A 53 -33.30 7.44 -32.74
CA SER A 53 -32.81 8.14 -31.55
C SER A 53 -31.88 7.31 -30.68
N GLU A 54 -32.04 5.98 -30.71
CA GLU A 54 -31.30 5.05 -29.84
C GLU A 54 -31.07 3.70 -30.49
N VAL A 55 -30.17 2.90 -29.91
CA VAL A 55 -29.91 1.53 -30.29
C VAL A 55 -30.95 0.61 -29.67
N ALA A 56 -31.54 -0.28 -30.47
CA ALA A 56 -32.51 -1.28 -30.01
C ALA A 56 -32.34 -2.60 -30.75
N GLY A 57 -33.00 -3.65 -30.26
CA GLY A 57 -33.06 -4.97 -30.91
C GLY A 57 -31.80 -5.83 -30.78
N ARG A 58 -30.89 -5.48 -29.84
CA ARG A 58 -29.69 -6.26 -29.51
C ARG A 58 -29.47 -6.37 -28.01
N HIS A 59 -28.80 -7.41 -27.56
CA HIS A 59 -28.61 -7.72 -26.12
C HIS A 59 -27.80 -6.69 -25.33
N ASP A 60 -26.91 -5.95 -26.03
CA ASP A 60 -26.05 -4.92 -25.46
C ASP A 60 -26.53 -3.46 -25.75
N ALA A 61 -27.80 -3.31 -26.17
CA ALA A 61 -28.38 -2.01 -26.55
C ALA A 61 -28.23 -0.97 -25.43
N ASP A 62 -28.50 -1.33 -24.18
CA ASP A 62 -28.41 -0.43 -23.02
C ASP A 62 -26.96 0.04 -22.79
N GLU A 63 -25.98 -0.84 -22.96
CA GLU A 63 -24.57 -0.51 -22.82
C GLU A 63 -24.13 0.48 -23.92
N LEU A 64 -24.54 0.24 -25.16
CA LEU A 64 -24.24 1.10 -26.29
C LEU A 64 -24.93 2.47 -26.16
N ASN A 65 -26.19 2.50 -25.74
CA ASN A 65 -26.91 3.75 -25.48
C ASN A 65 -26.27 4.56 -24.35
N ARG A 66 -25.80 3.88 -23.30
CA ARG A 66 -25.04 4.51 -22.21
C ARG A 66 -23.72 5.11 -22.73
N ALA A 67 -22.98 4.41 -23.58
CA ALA A 67 -21.75 4.90 -24.19
C ALA A 67 -22.00 6.14 -25.05
N ILE A 68 -23.06 6.14 -25.88
CA ILE A 68 -23.50 7.30 -26.69
C ILE A 68 -23.84 8.48 -25.77
N GLY A 69 -24.60 8.24 -24.69
CA GLY A 69 -25.01 9.25 -23.73
C GLY A 69 -23.83 9.90 -23.01
N LEU A 70 -22.85 9.10 -22.58
CA LEU A 70 -21.62 9.61 -21.96
C LEU A 70 -20.82 10.49 -22.94
N ARG A 71 -20.67 10.05 -24.17
CA ARG A 71 -19.97 10.82 -25.21
C ARG A 71 -20.68 12.13 -25.52
N LEU A 72 -22.00 12.12 -25.60
CA LEU A 72 -22.83 13.31 -25.80
C LEU A 72 -22.63 14.32 -24.66
N ALA A 73 -22.58 13.84 -23.41
CA ALA A 73 -22.33 14.69 -22.24
C ALA A 73 -20.93 15.32 -22.30
N ASP A 74 -19.89 14.57 -22.74
CA ASP A 74 -18.52 15.08 -22.87
C ASP A 74 -18.43 16.19 -23.92
N VAL A 75 -19.04 15.98 -25.10
CA VAL A 75 -19.07 16.99 -26.17
C VAL A 75 -19.82 18.25 -25.74
N ARG A 76 -20.93 18.10 -25.00
CA ARG A 76 -21.67 19.24 -24.45
C ARG A 76 -20.85 20.01 -23.43
N ARG A 77 -20.12 19.32 -22.57
CA ARG A 77 -19.25 19.93 -21.55
C ARG A 77 -18.11 20.70 -22.20
N ALA A 78 -17.45 20.13 -23.22
CA ALA A 78 -16.39 20.80 -23.97
C ALA A 78 -16.92 22.05 -24.67
N LEU A 79 -18.13 21.98 -25.26
CA LEU A 79 -18.80 23.12 -25.90
C LEU A 79 -19.07 24.24 -24.87
N ASN A 80 -19.60 23.91 -23.70
CA ASN A 80 -19.87 24.90 -22.63
C ASN A 80 -18.57 25.54 -22.14
N ASN A 81 -17.51 24.75 -21.91
CA ASN A 81 -16.22 25.27 -21.47
C ASN A 81 -15.63 26.27 -22.46
N VAL A 82 -15.66 25.94 -23.77
CA VAL A 82 -15.17 26.84 -24.83
C VAL A 82 -16.02 28.10 -24.89
N GLN A 83 -17.33 27.98 -24.79
CA GLN A 83 -18.24 29.11 -24.82
C GLN A 83 -18.04 30.07 -23.63
N GLU A 84 -17.82 29.53 -22.42
CA GLU A 84 -17.55 30.31 -21.21
C GLU A 84 -16.18 31.01 -21.27
N THR A 85 -15.16 30.36 -21.87
CA THR A 85 -13.78 30.87 -21.87
C THR A 85 -13.53 31.88 -22.97
N ALA A 86 -14.09 31.63 -24.18
CA ALA A 86 -13.81 32.43 -25.37
C ALA A 86 -14.91 33.48 -25.70
N GLY A 87 -16.01 33.51 -24.94
CA GLY A 87 -17.17 34.39 -25.21
C GLY A 87 -17.89 34.08 -26.52
N GLY A 88 -17.57 32.96 -27.16
CA GLY A 88 -18.14 32.50 -28.46
C GLY A 88 -17.85 31.00 -28.67
N VAL A 89 -18.38 30.42 -29.77
CA VAL A 89 -18.17 29.00 -30.09
C VAL A 89 -17.18 28.89 -31.27
N ASP A 90 -15.99 28.36 -30.97
CA ASP A 90 -15.07 27.86 -32.00
C ASP A 90 -15.13 26.31 -32.00
N LEU A 91 -15.53 25.75 -33.17
CA LEU A 91 -15.66 24.30 -33.32
C LEU A 91 -14.32 23.54 -33.32
N ASP A 92 -13.22 24.23 -33.66
CA ASP A 92 -11.89 23.63 -33.62
C ASP A 92 -11.34 23.62 -32.19
N GLU A 93 -11.63 24.65 -31.39
CA GLU A 93 -11.36 24.64 -29.95
C GLU A 93 -12.19 23.58 -29.22
N VAL A 94 -13.49 23.44 -29.57
CA VAL A 94 -14.32 22.35 -29.02
C VAL A 94 -13.72 20.99 -29.34
N ARG A 95 -13.19 20.77 -30.54
CA ARG A 95 -12.52 19.54 -30.92
C ARG A 95 -11.27 19.32 -30.07
N ASN A 96 -10.41 20.32 -29.96
CA ASN A 96 -9.19 20.23 -29.16
C ASN A 96 -9.49 19.93 -27.69
N GLU A 97 -10.55 20.53 -27.14
CA GLU A 97 -10.97 20.27 -25.76
C GLU A 97 -11.51 18.83 -25.59
N VAL A 98 -12.28 18.32 -26.56
CA VAL A 98 -12.74 16.93 -26.56
C VAL A 98 -11.57 15.96 -26.69
N ASP A 99 -10.63 16.19 -27.62
CA ASP A 99 -9.46 15.35 -27.84
C ASP A 99 -8.53 15.38 -26.60
N LYS A 100 -8.37 16.52 -25.95
CA LYS A 100 -7.65 16.68 -24.68
C LYS A 100 -8.31 15.92 -23.54
N ASN A 101 -9.63 16.02 -23.42
CA ASN A 101 -10.40 15.27 -22.44
C ASN A 101 -10.33 13.77 -22.69
N ASP A 102 -10.32 13.32 -23.94
CA ASP A 102 -10.14 11.93 -24.33
C ASP A 102 -8.74 11.42 -23.93
N THR A 103 -7.70 12.20 -24.20
CA THR A 103 -6.34 11.86 -23.80
C THR A 103 -6.22 11.71 -22.29
N VAL A 104 -6.79 12.65 -21.52
CA VAL A 104 -6.81 12.61 -20.05
C VAL A 104 -7.64 11.43 -19.55
N ARG A 105 -8.80 11.16 -20.15
CA ARG A 105 -9.71 10.09 -19.79
C ARG A 105 -9.13 8.71 -20.10
N ASN A 106 -8.41 8.57 -21.20
CA ASN A 106 -7.75 7.34 -21.63
C ASN A 106 -6.42 7.10 -20.90
N SER A 107 -5.88 8.11 -20.20
CA SER A 107 -4.62 8.00 -19.48
C SER A 107 -4.80 7.30 -18.14
N PHE A 108 -4.30 6.06 -18.05
CA PHE A 108 -4.23 5.32 -16.79
C PHE A 108 -3.32 6.02 -15.77
N LEU A 109 -2.21 6.62 -16.22
CA LEU A 109 -1.31 7.36 -15.32
C LEU A 109 -2.01 8.55 -14.67
N THR A 110 -2.73 9.37 -15.44
CA THR A 110 -3.50 10.50 -14.91
C THR A 110 -4.59 10.04 -13.94
N TYR A 111 -5.25 8.94 -14.26
CA TYR A 111 -6.25 8.34 -13.38
C TYR A 111 -5.66 7.93 -12.03
N ILE A 112 -4.55 7.16 -12.03
CA ILE A 112 -3.94 6.69 -10.79
C ILE A 112 -3.33 7.81 -9.94
N GLU A 113 -2.92 8.94 -10.54
CA GLU A 113 -2.48 10.14 -9.83
C GLU A 113 -3.62 10.71 -8.99
N LYS A 114 -4.78 10.95 -9.61
CA LYS A 114 -5.97 11.42 -8.90
C LYS A 114 -6.44 10.43 -7.83
N ARG A 115 -6.43 9.13 -8.15
CA ARG A 115 -6.80 8.08 -7.17
C ARG A 115 -5.81 7.98 -6.01
N ALA A 116 -4.51 8.23 -6.25
CA ALA A 116 -3.50 8.25 -5.19
C ALA A 116 -3.76 9.37 -4.18
N GLU A 117 -4.19 10.55 -4.61
CA GLU A 117 -4.57 11.66 -3.74
C GLU A 117 -5.73 11.25 -2.82
N VAL A 118 -6.80 10.68 -3.41
CA VAL A 118 -7.96 10.20 -2.65
C VAL A 118 -7.57 9.11 -1.66
N ARG A 119 -6.83 8.08 -2.11
CA ARG A 119 -6.43 6.94 -1.28
C ARG A 119 -5.42 7.29 -0.17
N THR A 120 -4.73 8.40 -0.32
CA THR A 120 -3.73 8.86 0.65
C THR A 120 -4.18 10.09 1.42
N HIS A 121 -5.43 10.52 1.26
CA HIS A 121 -6.01 11.58 2.07
C HIS A 121 -5.93 11.19 3.56
N GLY A 122 -5.39 12.07 4.39
CA GLY A 122 -5.14 11.81 5.82
C GLY A 122 -4.09 10.74 6.14
N ALA A 123 -3.42 10.16 5.13
CA ALA A 123 -2.40 9.15 5.34
C ALA A 123 -1.05 9.77 5.75
N THR A 124 -0.22 8.95 6.41
CA THR A 124 1.14 9.35 6.77
C THR A 124 1.99 9.66 5.52
N PRO A 125 2.97 10.60 5.62
CA PRO A 125 3.88 10.93 4.50
C PRO A 125 4.55 9.68 3.90
N ARG A 126 4.91 8.69 4.72
CA ARG A 126 5.51 7.43 4.25
C ARG A 126 4.54 6.62 3.39
N ARG A 127 3.25 6.58 3.73
CA ARG A 127 2.23 5.88 2.91
C ARG A 127 2.04 6.60 1.58
N ARG A 128 1.88 7.91 1.61
CA ARG A 128 1.78 8.76 0.40
C ARG A 128 3.00 8.56 -0.51
N GLY A 129 4.22 8.61 0.05
CA GLY A 129 5.47 8.41 -0.69
C GLY A 129 5.53 7.08 -1.46
N ARG A 130 4.96 5.99 -0.92
CA ARG A 130 4.90 4.70 -1.65
C ARG A 130 4.01 4.76 -2.88
N TYR A 131 2.86 5.43 -2.81
CA TYR A 131 1.97 5.60 -3.96
C TYR A 131 2.64 6.45 -5.04
N ILE A 132 3.25 7.56 -4.66
CA ILE A 132 4.03 8.42 -5.56
C ILE A 132 5.18 7.63 -6.22
N GLN A 133 5.88 6.79 -5.46
CA GLN A 133 6.98 5.97 -5.99
C GLN A 133 6.51 4.99 -7.07
N VAL A 134 5.34 4.36 -6.91
CA VAL A 134 4.77 3.46 -7.92
C VAL A 134 4.47 4.24 -9.21
N ILE A 135 3.80 5.39 -9.10
CA ILE A 135 3.45 6.23 -10.25
C ILE A 135 4.71 6.71 -10.96
N LYS A 136 5.70 7.21 -10.20
CA LYS A 136 6.99 7.63 -10.75
C LYS A 136 7.68 6.48 -11.50
N THR A 137 7.69 5.29 -10.92
CA THR A 137 8.33 4.11 -11.53
C THR A 137 7.62 3.64 -12.79
N LEU A 138 6.28 3.68 -12.81
CA LEU A 138 5.50 3.38 -14.02
C LEU A 138 5.79 4.39 -15.14
N ARG A 139 5.90 5.68 -14.79
CA ARG A 139 6.24 6.75 -15.74
C ARG A 139 7.65 6.58 -16.30
N GLU A 140 8.64 6.25 -15.46
CA GLU A 140 10.01 5.96 -15.87
C GLU A 140 10.08 4.74 -16.81
N TRP A 141 9.28 3.72 -16.53
CA TRP A 141 9.24 2.50 -17.35
C TRP A 141 8.50 2.71 -18.69
N GLY A 142 7.48 3.55 -18.73
CA GLY A 142 6.85 4.09 -19.92
C GLY A 142 5.95 3.14 -20.72
N LYS A 143 5.71 1.88 -20.27
CA LYS A 143 4.89 0.91 -21.01
C LYS A 143 3.45 0.79 -20.54
N ILE A 144 3.07 1.44 -19.44
CA ILE A 144 1.68 1.54 -18.96
C ILE A 144 1.34 3.01 -18.81
N ASN A 145 0.81 3.62 -19.87
CA ASN A 145 0.39 5.01 -19.90
C ASN A 145 -1.14 5.14 -20.05
N LEU A 146 -1.72 4.27 -20.87
CA LEU A 146 -3.15 4.25 -21.20
C LEU A 146 -3.83 3.04 -20.54
N PHE A 147 -5.16 3.08 -20.46
CA PHE A 147 -5.93 1.92 -19.95
C PHE A 147 -5.74 0.68 -20.83
N THR A 148 -5.57 0.86 -22.15
CA THR A 148 -5.28 -0.23 -23.10
C THR A 148 -3.94 -0.92 -22.85
N ASP A 149 -3.00 -0.24 -22.18
CA ASP A 149 -1.70 -0.81 -21.84
C ASP A 149 -1.75 -1.70 -20.60
N VAL A 150 -2.85 -1.71 -19.85
CA VAL A 150 -3.02 -2.51 -18.64
C VAL A 150 -3.37 -3.95 -19.03
N THR A 151 -2.38 -4.65 -19.56
CA THR A 151 -2.47 -6.04 -20.03
C THR A 151 -1.73 -7.01 -19.12
N ASP A 152 -2.03 -8.31 -19.26
CA ASP A 152 -1.35 -9.39 -18.54
C ASP A 152 0.17 -9.34 -18.82
N ASP A 153 0.55 -9.17 -20.09
CA ASP A 153 1.95 -9.11 -20.53
C ASP A 153 2.70 -7.92 -19.93
N ASN A 154 2.08 -6.74 -19.90
CA ASN A 154 2.69 -5.56 -19.30
C ASN A 154 2.82 -5.67 -17.77
N ILE A 155 1.92 -6.36 -17.08
CA ILE A 155 2.08 -6.64 -15.65
C ILE A 155 3.29 -7.56 -15.40
N ILE A 156 3.47 -8.60 -16.21
CA ILE A 156 4.63 -9.51 -16.13
C ILE A 156 5.92 -8.73 -16.47
N ALA A 157 5.90 -7.98 -17.55
CA ALA A 157 7.07 -7.19 -17.96
C ALA A 157 7.45 -6.10 -16.93
N PHE A 158 6.49 -5.56 -16.18
CA PHE A 158 6.76 -4.64 -15.07
C PHE A 158 7.44 -5.35 -13.89
N ASP A 159 7.00 -6.56 -13.54
CA ASP A 159 7.65 -7.39 -12.53
C ASP A 159 9.12 -7.67 -12.89
N ASP A 160 9.38 -8.06 -14.14
CA ASP A 160 10.73 -8.31 -14.65
C ASP A 160 11.60 -7.05 -14.65
N PHE A 161 11.02 -5.91 -15.01
CA PHE A 161 11.70 -4.62 -14.92
C PHE A 161 12.14 -4.30 -13.48
N LEU A 162 11.27 -4.54 -12.50
CA LEU A 162 11.58 -4.32 -11.09
C LEU A 162 12.64 -5.31 -10.57
N LYS A 163 12.59 -6.57 -11.01
CA LYS A 163 13.62 -7.59 -10.70
C LYS A 163 14.98 -7.22 -11.27
N LYS A 164 15.03 -6.74 -12.51
CA LYS A 164 16.29 -6.26 -13.15
C LYS A 164 16.89 -5.05 -12.41
N ARG A 165 16.12 -4.28 -11.67
CA ARG A 165 16.59 -3.21 -10.76
C ARG A 165 17.15 -3.75 -9.43
N GLY A 166 17.25 -5.07 -9.25
CA GLY A 166 17.78 -5.71 -8.05
C GLY A 166 16.84 -5.68 -6.84
N LEU A 167 15.54 -5.44 -7.03
CA LEU A 167 14.57 -5.43 -5.95
C LEU A 167 14.20 -6.87 -5.56
N LYS A 168 14.05 -7.12 -4.25
CA LYS A 168 13.59 -8.41 -3.73
C LYS A 168 12.09 -8.61 -4.02
N CYS A 169 11.66 -9.86 -4.29
CA CYS A 169 10.27 -10.21 -4.57
C CYS A 169 9.28 -9.64 -3.53
N CYS A 170 9.60 -9.73 -2.23
CA CYS A 170 8.77 -9.15 -1.17
C CYS A 170 8.62 -7.62 -1.30
N THR A 171 9.66 -6.91 -1.73
CA THR A 171 9.62 -5.46 -1.96
C THR A 171 8.78 -5.14 -3.18
N ILE A 172 8.96 -5.89 -4.26
CA ILE A 172 8.22 -5.75 -5.52
C ILE A 172 6.72 -5.94 -5.24
N TRP A 173 6.35 -7.04 -4.59
CA TRP A 173 4.94 -7.28 -4.25
C TRP A 173 4.36 -6.20 -3.33
N CYS A 174 5.00 -5.96 -2.17
CA CYS A 174 4.42 -5.11 -1.13
C CYS A 174 4.37 -3.62 -1.48
N ASN A 175 5.35 -3.12 -2.25
CA ASN A 175 5.48 -1.69 -2.52
C ASN A 175 5.05 -1.30 -3.93
N TYR A 176 4.96 -2.23 -4.89
CA TYR A 176 4.59 -1.94 -6.27
C TYR A 176 3.31 -2.67 -6.68
N HIS A 177 3.31 -4.00 -6.80
CA HIS A 177 2.15 -4.72 -7.32
C HIS A 177 0.90 -4.59 -6.46
N LYS A 178 1.02 -4.61 -5.13
CA LYS A 178 -0.14 -4.43 -4.23
C LYS A 178 -0.80 -3.06 -4.41
N ILE A 179 -0.02 -2.02 -4.70
CA ILE A 179 -0.54 -0.67 -4.94
C ILE A 179 -1.13 -0.60 -6.35
N LEU A 180 -0.42 -1.10 -7.37
CA LEU A 180 -0.89 -1.15 -8.75
C LEU A 180 -2.19 -1.97 -8.87
N PHE A 181 -2.23 -3.15 -8.22
CA PHE A 181 -3.45 -3.95 -8.11
C PHE A 181 -4.64 -3.14 -7.56
N SER A 182 -4.40 -2.31 -6.53
CA SER A 182 -5.47 -1.50 -5.95
C SER A 182 -5.99 -0.42 -6.90
N PHE A 183 -5.13 0.17 -7.72
CA PHE A 183 -5.53 1.12 -8.75
C PHE A 183 -6.29 0.46 -9.90
N ILE A 184 -5.81 -0.70 -10.34
CA ILE A 184 -6.48 -1.49 -11.40
C ILE A 184 -7.85 -1.96 -10.93
N LYS A 185 -7.97 -2.37 -9.66
CA LYS A 185 -9.27 -2.71 -9.08
C LYS A 185 -10.23 -1.52 -9.12
N ASP A 186 -9.77 -0.32 -8.71
CA ASP A 186 -10.59 0.89 -8.79
C ASP A 186 -11.03 1.18 -10.24
N ALA A 187 -10.11 1.01 -11.20
CA ALA A 187 -10.42 1.24 -12.61
C ALA A 187 -11.46 0.25 -13.16
N VAL A 188 -11.46 -0.99 -12.67
CA VAL A 188 -12.51 -1.98 -13.00
C VAL A 188 -13.83 -1.60 -12.34
N ASP A 189 -13.79 -1.23 -11.06
CA ASP A 189 -14.99 -0.82 -10.29
C ASP A 189 -15.62 0.47 -10.89
N ASP A 190 -14.81 1.37 -11.46
CA ASP A 190 -15.23 2.58 -12.16
C ASP A 190 -15.67 2.32 -13.63
N GLY A 191 -15.59 1.07 -14.12
CA GLY A 191 -15.95 0.68 -15.50
C GLY A 191 -14.99 1.14 -16.59
N LEU A 192 -13.76 1.55 -16.21
CA LEU A 192 -12.71 1.99 -17.15
C LEU A 192 -11.86 0.83 -17.68
N LEU A 193 -11.87 -0.30 -16.99
CA LEU A 193 -11.27 -1.55 -17.42
C LEU A 193 -12.31 -2.67 -17.34
N SER A 194 -12.37 -3.52 -18.36
CA SER A 194 -13.30 -4.65 -18.40
C SER A 194 -12.91 -5.79 -17.45
N ARG A 195 -11.62 -5.93 -17.15
CA ARG A 195 -11.08 -6.98 -16.30
C ARG A 195 -9.83 -6.57 -15.55
N ASN A 196 -9.53 -7.28 -14.46
CA ASN A 196 -8.29 -7.13 -13.73
C ASN A 196 -7.26 -8.16 -14.21
N PRO A 197 -6.13 -7.76 -14.82
CA PRO A 197 -5.07 -8.66 -15.29
C PRO A 197 -4.52 -9.59 -14.20
N TYR A 198 -4.42 -9.12 -12.97
CA TYR A 198 -3.91 -9.91 -11.83
C TYR A 198 -4.75 -11.17 -11.51
N ARG A 199 -5.90 -11.34 -12.13
CA ARG A 199 -6.69 -12.58 -12.01
C ARG A 199 -5.99 -13.78 -12.65
N TRP A 200 -5.20 -13.50 -13.70
CA TRP A 200 -4.54 -14.53 -14.52
C TRP A 200 -3.02 -14.53 -14.35
N VAL A 201 -2.45 -13.38 -13.99
CA VAL A 201 -0.99 -13.23 -13.78
C VAL A 201 -0.63 -13.65 -12.36
N ARG A 202 0.33 -14.59 -12.26
CA ARG A 202 0.92 -15.00 -10.98
C ARG A 202 2.20 -14.21 -10.74
N ILE A 203 2.16 -13.27 -9.81
CA ILE A 203 3.34 -12.58 -9.30
C ILE A 203 3.77 -13.27 -8.01
N ASP A 204 5.07 -13.47 -7.85
CA ASP A 204 5.63 -14.00 -6.62
C ASP A 204 5.29 -13.06 -5.44
N LYS A 205 4.52 -13.61 -4.52
CA LYS A 205 4.02 -12.90 -3.33
C LYS A 205 4.87 -13.20 -2.10
N ASP A 206 6.13 -13.57 -2.28
CA ASP A 206 7.01 -13.73 -1.13
C ASP A 206 6.98 -12.43 -0.31
N THR A 207 6.31 -12.48 0.81
CA THR A 207 6.17 -11.34 1.73
C THR A 207 7.39 -11.16 2.61
N GLY A 208 8.43 -11.99 2.43
CA GLY A 208 9.59 -12.02 3.32
C GLY A 208 9.23 -12.43 4.75
N PHE A 209 8.03 -13.01 4.92
CA PHE A 209 7.49 -13.37 6.23
C PHE A 209 8.38 -14.38 6.94
N PHE A 210 8.88 -15.38 6.23
CA PHE A 210 9.82 -16.37 6.80
C PHE A 210 11.18 -15.75 7.20
N GLY A 211 11.62 -14.69 6.55
CA GLY A 211 12.78 -13.91 6.96
C GLY A 211 12.60 -13.10 8.24
N ALA A 212 11.37 -12.89 8.68
CA ALA A 212 11.09 -12.24 9.98
C ALA A 212 11.30 -13.19 11.15
N LEU A 213 11.06 -14.49 10.97
CA LEU A 213 11.27 -15.53 11.98
C LEU A 213 12.72 -15.67 12.46
N SER A 214 13.69 -15.27 11.62
CA SER A 214 15.11 -15.32 11.94
C SER A 214 15.67 -14.04 12.57
N LYS A 215 14.82 -13.03 12.79
CA LYS A 215 15.25 -11.71 13.29
C LYS A 215 15.17 -11.58 14.82
N HIS A 216 15.71 -12.55 15.52
CA HIS A 216 15.88 -12.50 16.96
C HIS A 216 17.27 -13.01 17.36
N LEU A 217 17.71 -12.67 18.54
CA LEU A 217 18.90 -13.21 19.17
C LEU A 217 18.53 -14.44 20.01
N THR A 218 19.41 -15.43 20.04
CA THR A 218 19.30 -16.50 21.04
C THR A 218 19.59 -15.95 22.44
N PRO A 219 19.24 -16.66 23.51
CA PRO A 219 19.58 -16.22 24.88
C PRO A 219 21.08 -15.96 25.06
N GLU A 220 21.93 -16.81 24.48
CA GLU A 220 23.40 -16.72 24.53
C GLU A 220 23.90 -15.50 23.75
N GLU A 221 23.34 -15.25 22.57
CA GLU A 221 23.68 -14.06 21.75
C GLU A 221 23.23 -12.78 22.46
N PHE A 222 22.04 -12.79 23.08
CA PHE A 222 21.58 -11.65 23.86
C PHE A 222 22.51 -11.38 25.06
N GLN A 223 22.94 -12.42 25.76
CA GLN A 223 23.89 -12.28 26.86
C GLN A 223 25.24 -11.71 26.38
N LYS A 224 25.72 -12.11 25.18
CA LYS A 224 26.91 -11.51 24.57
C LYS A 224 26.74 -10.01 24.30
N ILE A 225 25.55 -9.57 23.86
CA ILE A 225 25.25 -8.15 23.70
C ILE A 225 25.32 -7.42 25.05
N CYS A 226 24.70 -7.99 26.10
CA CYS A 226 24.69 -7.40 27.44
C CYS A 226 26.11 -7.18 27.98
N ASN A 227 27.01 -8.13 27.76
CA ASN A 227 28.35 -8.15 28.31
C ASN A 227 29.43 -7.62 27.35
N ALA A 228 29.06 -7.11 26.16
CA ALA A 228 30.01 -6.67 25.16
C ALA A 228 30.93 -5.56 25.70
N PRO A 229 32.26 -5.67 25.59
CA PRO A 229 33.18 -4.60 25.91
C PRO A 229 33.10 -3.52 24.84
N LEU A 230 32.57 -2.36 25.19
CA LEU A 230 32.30 -1.28 24.25
C LEU A 230 33.27 -0.11 24.47
N PRO A 231 33.97 0.36 23.43
CA PRO A 231 35.02 1.38 23.58
C PRO A 231 34.46 2.81 23.72
N ALA A 232 33.16 3.02 23.54
CA ALA A 232 32.57 4.36 23.53
C ALA A 232 31.24 4.42 24.27
N LYS A 233 31.04 5.46 25.05
CA LYS A 233 29.80 5.74 25.80
C LYS A 233 28.53 5.73 24.92
N GLN A 234 28.66 6.10 23.63
CA GLN A 234 27.54 6.11 22.71
C GLN A 234 27.09 4.70 22.35
N LEU A 235 28.01 3.75 22.23
CA LEU A 235 27.72 2.32 22.01
C LEU A 235 27.09 1.70 23.28
N GLU A 236 27.60 2.06 24.48
CA GLU A 236 26.99 1.63 25.73
C GLU A 236 25.53 2.11 25.86
N ARG A 237 25.27 3.40 25.53
CA ARG A 237 23.90 3.94 25.53
C ARG A 237 22.99 3.20 24.55
N ALA A 238 23.51 2.82 23.37
CA ALA A 238 22.73 2.06 22.40
C ALA A 238 22.46 0.62 22.89
N ARG A 239 23.46 -0.05 23.48
CA ARG A 239 23.32 -1.37 24.11
C ARG A 239 22.28 -1.35 25.23
N ASP A 240 22.41 -0.42 26.15
CA ASP A 240 21.52 -0.31 27.32
C ASP A 240 20.07 -0.04 26.87
N LEU A 241 19.89 0.81 25.87
CA LEU A 241 18.59 1.05 25.28
C LEU A 241 18.03 -0.21 24.59
N PHE A 242 18.89 -1.04 23.97
CA PHE A 242 18.50 -2.32 23.35
C PHE A 242 18.07 -3.33 24.42
N ILE A 243 18.77 -3.39 25.56
CA ILE A 243 18.41 -4.24 26.68
C ILE A 243 17.04 -3.83 27.22
N PHE A 244 16.84 -2.54 27.49
CA PHE A 244 15.55 -2.03 27.93
C PHE A 244 14.43 -2.33 26.91
N GLN A 245 14.70 -2.12 25.62
CA GLN A 245 13.75 -2.41 24.56
C GLN A 245 13.41 -3.90 24.45
N THR A 246 14.38 -4.78 24.71
CA THR A 246 14.16 -6.23 24.72
C THR A 246 13.20 -6.64 25.81
N TRP A 247 13.41 -6.19 27.04
CA TRP A 247 12.58 -6.56 28.18
C TRP A 247 11.20 -5.87 28.22
N THR A 248 11.03 -4.76 27.51
CA THR A 248 9.74 -4.07 27.39
C THR A 248 9.00 -4.37 26.07
N CYS A 249 9.65 -5.00 25.11
CA CYS A 249 9.14 -5.27 23.76
C CYS A 249 8.60 -4.02 23.04
N LEU A 250 9.04 -2.82 23.40
CA LEU A 250 8.60 -1.57 22.80
C LEU A 250 9.05 -1.47 21.34
N SER A 251 8.19 -0.92 20.47
CA SER A 251 8.66 -0.51 19.15
C SER A 251 9.59 0.69 19.27
N PHE A 252 10.45 0.94 18.26
CA PHE A 252 11.34 2.11 18.30
C PHE A 252 10.58 3.41 18.55
N SER A 253 9.45 3.61 17.86
CA SER A 253 8.64 4.83 18.03
C SER A 253 8.04 4.99 19.42
N ASP A 254 7.63 3.87 20.05
CA ASP A 254 7.05 3.89 21.38
C ASP A 254 8.16 4.02 22.44
N LEU A 255 9.32 3.40 22.21
CA LEU A 255 10.52 3.56 23.04
C LEU A 255 10.98 5.02 23.11
N MET A 256 10.98 5.72 21.95
CA MET A 256 11.33 7.15 21.92
C MET A 256 10.28 8.06 22.58
N LYS A 257 9.08 7.56 22.83
CA LYS A 257 7.98 8.24 23.53
C LYS A 257 7.81 7.77 24.98
N PHE A 258 8.62 6.80 25.39
CA PHE A 258 8.55 6.28 26.77
C PHE A 258 8.77 7.39 27.78
N ASP A 259 7.93 7.43 28.81
CA ASP A 259 7.98 8.37 29.93
C ASP A 259 7.85 7.60 31.24
N ALA A 260 8.90 7.60 32.03
CA ALA A 260 8.95 6.90 33.30
C ALA A 260 7.89 7.37 34.31
N LYS A 261 7.39 8.60 34.17
CA LYS A 261 6.32 9.15 35.03
C LYS A 261 4.98 8.41 34.88
N LYS A 262 4.80 7.66 33.79
CA LYS A 262 3.60 6.86 33.54
C LYS A 262 3.67 5.45 34.12
N ILE A 263 4.75 5.12 34.83
CA ILE A 263 4.86 3.85 35.53
C ILE A 263 3.96 3.93 36.76
N ALA A 264 3.03 3.00 36.87
CA ALA A 264 2.16 2.83 38.05
C ALA A 264 2.62 1.63 38.86
N THR A 265 2.34 1.62 40.16
CA THR A 265 2.51 0.46 41.00
C THR A 265 1.16 -0.22 41.15
N ASP A 266 1.09 -1.52 40.91
CA ASP A 266 -0.13 -2.29 41.07
C ASP A 266 -0.37 -2.68 42.54
N LYS A 267 -1.48 -3.40 42.80
CA LYS A 267 -1.87 -3.82 44.15
C LYS A 267 -0.83 -4.74 44.86
N ASP A 268 -0.02 -5.43 44.05
CA ASP A 268 1.00 -6.37 44.51
C ASP A 268 2.39 -5.72 44.59
N GLY A 269 2.48 -4.40 44.44
CA GLY A 269 3.74 -3.66 44.47
C GLY A 269 4.55 -3.73 43.16
N ARG A 270 4.01 -4.31 42.09
CA ARG A 270 4.73 -4.44 40.78
C ARG A 270 4.64 -3.17 39.99
N ARG A 271 5.74 -2.77 39.38
CA ARG A 271 5.81 -1.58 38.52
C ARG A 271 5.32 -1.93 37.11
N VAL A 272 4.24 -1.29 36.66
CA VAL A 272 3.55 -1.57 35.42
C VAL A 272 3.50 -0.30 34.54
N TYR A 273 3.74 -0.46 33.28
CA TYR A 273 3.60 0.60 32.28
C TYR A 273 2.51 0.26 31.28
N SER A 274 1.60 1.19 31.07
CA SER A 274 0.54 1.10 30.05
C SER A 274 0.71 2.19 29.01
N GLY A 275 0.42 1.89 27.75
CA GLY A 275 0.51 2.85 26.67
C GLY A 275 -0.29 2.41 25.45
N THR A 276 -0.33 3.31 24.47
CA THR A 276 -1.02 3.08 23.18
C THR A 276 -0.02 3.09 22.03
N ARG A 277 -0.06 2.10 21.16
CA ARG A 277 0.81 2.02 19.99
C ARG A 277 0.56 3.18 19.03
N GLY A 278 1.58 4.01 18.80
CA GLY A 278 1.45 5.16 17.93
C GLY A 278 1.05 4.83 16.48
N LYS A 279 1.32 3.61 16.00
CA LYS A 279 0.99 3.17 14.64
C LYS A 279 -0.41 2.58 14.49
N THR A 280 -0.92 1.91 15.52
CA THR A 280 -2.14 1.09 15.41
C THR A 280 -3.25 1.49 16.37
N GLY A 281 -2.98 2.42 17.30
CA GLY A 281 -3.91 2.81 18.35
C GLY A 281 -4.24 1.69 19.37
N LYS A 282 -3.52 0.55 19.33
CA LYS A 282 -3.76 -0.56 20.25
C LYS A 282 -3.02 -0.34 21.56
N GLU A 283 -3.70 -0.68 22.63
CA GLU A 283 -3.11 -0.65 23.97
C GLU A 283 -2.08 -1.76 24.15
N PHE A 284 -1.09 -1.49 24.94
CA PHE A 284 -0.11 -2.45 25.42
C PHE A 284 0.19 -2.20 26.90
N VAL A 285 0.57 -3.25 27.57
CA VAL A 285 0.97 -3.19 28.96
C VAL A 285 2.13 -4.15 29.19
N PHE A 286 3.09 -3.73 30.01
CA PHE A 286 4.16 -4.60 30.46
C PHE A 286 4.53 -4.27 31.92
N MET A 287 5.00 -5.26 32.63
CA MET A 287 5.63 -5.11 33.95
C MET A 287 7.11 -4.79 33.71
N LEU A 288 7.65 -3.84 34.47
CA LEU A 288 9.08 -3.64 34.50
C LEU A 288 9.77 -4.79 35.18
N LEU A 289 10.66 -5.44 34.46
CA LEU A 289 11.53 -6.49 35.02
C LEU A 289 12.80 -5.86 35.59
N PRO A 290 13.50 -6.51 36.53
CA PRO A 290 14.69 -5.97 37.19
C PRO A 290 15.75 -5.47 36.20
N GLU A 291 15.94 -6.17 35.07
CA GLU A 291 16.90 -5.79 34.06
C GLU A 291 16.52 -4.47 33.35
N ALA A 292 15.22 -4.22 33.16
CA ALA A 292 14.75 -2.95 32.60
C ALA A 292 14.77 -1.84 33.65
N GLU A 293 14.47 -2.15 34.91
CA GLU A 293 14.58 -1.21 36.03
C GLU A 293 16.00 -0.72 36.21
N HIS A 294 16.97 -1.62 36.25
CA HIS A 294 18.40 -1.27 36.39
C HIS A 294 18.83 -0.27 35.28
N ILE A 295 18.41 -0.49 34.02
CA ILE A 295 18.70 0.47 32.95
C ILE A 295 18.01 1.81 33.19
N LEU A 296 16.78 1.80 33.65
CA LEU A 296 16.02 3.02 33.91
C LEU A 296 16.65 3.84 35.04
N GLU A 297 17.11 3.18 36.10
CA GLU A 297 17.82 3.78 37.26
C GLU A 297 19.17 4.37 36.81
N LYS A 298 19.97 3.62 36.03
CA LYS A 298 21.25 4.11 35.45
C LYS A 298 21.11 5.45 34.73
N TYR A 299 19.96 5.70 34.12
CA TYR A 299 19.67 6.94 33.41
C TYR A 299 18.74 7.89 34.16
N ASN A 300 18.56 7.71 35.47
CA ASN A 300 17.69 8.56 36.32
C ASN A 300 16.29 8.76 35.71
N GLY A 301 15.70 7.69 35.18
CA GLY A 301 14.38 7.71 34.53
C GLY A 301 14.34 8.32 33.11
N ARG A 302 15.47 8.78 32.58
CA ARG A 302 15.54 9.45 31.27
C ARG A 302 16.39 8.66 30.29
N LEU A 303 15.77 7.71 29.58
CA LEU A 303 16.45 6.87 28.61
C LEU A 303 17.15 7.69 27.49
N PRO A 304 18.28 7.19 26.95
CA PRO A 304 18.95 7.78 25.80
C PRO A 304 18.02 7.95 24.62
N ARG A 305 18.17 9.04 23.86
CA ARG A 305 17.39 9.32 22.65
C ARG A 305 18.30 9.23 21.43
N PHE A 306 17.78 8.56 20.40
CA PHE A 306 18.43 8.41 19.11
C PHE A 306 17.43 8.64 17.98
N ASP A 307 17.91 9.09 16.83
CA ASP A 307 17.15 8.84 15.61
C ASP A 307 17.27 7.36 15.20
N ASN A 308 16.32 6.88 14.40
CA ASN A 308 16.22 5.45 14.05
C ASN A 308 17.43 4.95 13.24
N ALA A 309 17.94 5.76 12.33
CA ALA A 309 19.07 5.37 11.48
C ALA A 309 20.34 5.26 12.33
N LYS A 310 20.60 6.26 13.16
CA LYS A 310 21.75 6.31 14.07
C LYS A 310 21.69 5.16 15.10
N TYR A 311 20.53 4.89 15.68
CA TYR A 311 20.36 3.79 16.62
C TYR A 311 20.67 2.45 15.97
N ASN A 312 20.09 2.17 14.80
CA ASN A 312 20.36 0.92 14.09
C ASN A 312 21.82 0.79 13.62
N TYR A 313 22.48 1.90 13.30
CA TYR A 313 23.92 1.90 12.99
C TYR A 313 24.75 1.50 14.23
N GLN A 314 24.48 2.12 15.40
CA GLN A 314 25.15 1.79 16.65
C GLN A 314 24.92 0.32 17.05
N LEU A 315 23.70 -0.20 16.88
CA LEU A 315 23.39 -1.59 17.20
C LEU A 315 24.18 -2.60 16.35
N LYS A 316 24.46 -2.29 15.09
CA LYS A 316 25.33 -3.12 14.27
C LYS A 316 26.77 -3.15 14.79
N LEU A 317 27.27 -2.03 15.27
CA LEU A 317 28.60 -1.96 15.89
C LEU A 317 28.62 -2.73 17.23
N VAL A 318 27.62 -2.54 18.08
CA VAL A 318 27.46 -3.31 19.32
C VAL A 318 27.46 -4.81 19.04
N ALA A 319 26.71 -5.27 18.03
CA ALA A 319 26.68 -6.67 17.61
C ALA A 319 28.07 -7.17 17.15
N ALA A 320 28.80 -6.35 16.41
CA ALA A 320 30.16 -6.69 15.97
C ALA A 320 31.12 -6.84 17.16
N TYR A 321 31.09 -5.92 18.13
CA TYR A 321 31.87 -6.02 19.36
C TYR A 321 31.47 -7.22 20.23
N ALA A 322 30.21 -7.65 20.17
CA ALA A 322 29.73 -8.87 20.82
C ALA A 322 30.08 -10.15 20.06
N GLY A 323 30.78 -10.07 18.92
CA GLY A 323 31.11 -11.21 18.07
C GLY A 323 29.90 -11.81 17.31
N ILE A 324 28.85 -11.02 17.11
CA ILE A 324 27.61 -11.46 16.44
C ILE A 324 27.62 -11.00 14.98
N LYS A 325 27.58 -11.96 14.03
CA LYS A 325 27.57 -11.69 12.58
C LYS A 325 26.21 -11.24 12.03
N LYS A 326 25.16 -11.21 12.87
CA LYS A 326 23.80 -10.82 12.46
C LYS A 326 23.67 -9.29 12.40
N ALA A 327 22.94 -8.78 11.40
CA ALA A 327 22.66 -7.34 11.25
C ALA A 327 21.58 -6.88 12.23
N VAL A 328 21.93 -6.76 13.50
CA VAL A 328 21.02 -6.39 14.59
C VAL A 328 20.44 -5.00 14.36
N SER A 329 19.16 -4.85 14.65
CA SER A 329 18.45 -3.57 14.59
C SER A 329 17.48 -3.44 15.76
N SER A 330 16.93 -2.25 15.97
CA SER A 330 15.90 -1.97 16.97
C SER A 330 14.74 -2.99 16.96
N HIS A 331 14.32 -3.44 15.79
CA HIS A 331 13.23 -4.41 15.68
C HIS A 331 13.59 -5.80 16.25
N TRP A 332 14.88 -6.15 16.22
CA TRP A 332 15.37 -7.39 16.83
C TRP A 332 15.18 -7.42 18.34
N ALA A 333 15.36 -6.30 19.04
CA ALA A 333 15.10 -6.22 20.47
C ALA A 333 13.69 -6.74 20.82
N ARG A 334 12.70 -6.23 20.11
CA ARG A 334 11.30 -6.62 20.30
C ARG A 334 11.05 -8.10 19.99
N HIS A 335 11.64 -8.63 18.92
CA HIS A 335 11.53 -10.05 18.60
C HIS A 335 12.27 -10.92 19.63
N THR A 336 13.46 -10.51 20.04
CA THR A 336 14.23 -11.21 21.09
C THR A 336 13.45 -11.26 22.41
N GLY A 337 12.89 -10.13 22.86
CA GLY A 337 12.09 -10.10 24.07
C GLY A 337 10.88 -11.02 24.02
N ALA A 338 10.12 -10.97 22.93
CA ALA A 338 8.98 -11.86 22.76
C ALA A 338 9.38 -13.34 22.74
N THR A 339 10.49 -13.68 22.08
CA THR A 339 11.05 -15.04 22.08
C THR A 339 11.49 -15.48 23.48
N LEU A 340 12.17 -14.60 24.22
CA LEU A 340 12.60 -14.89 25.59
C LEU A 340 11.40 -15.13 26.53
N PHE A 341 10.33 -14.35 26.40
CA PHE A 341 9.09 -14.55 27.17
C PHE A 341 8.42 -15.89 26.83
N LEU A 342 8.28 -16.21 25.55
CA LEU A 342 7.70 -17.49 25.11
C LEU A 342 8.52 -18.68 25.59
N ASN A 343 9.86 -18.61 25.53
CA ASN A 343 10.76 -19.65 26.00
C ASN A 343 10.71 -19.83 27.53
N ARG A 344 10.31 -18.78 28.26
CA ARG A 344 10.06 -18.83 29.72
C ARG A 344 8.64 -19.29 30.09
N GLY A 345 7.85 -19.71 29.11
CA GLY A 345 6.49 -20.21 29.30
C GLY A 345 5.42 -19.13 29.48
N VAL A 346 5.71 -17.86 29.13
CA VAL A 346 4.69 -16.81 29.15
C VAL A 346 3.66 -17.11 28.07
N PRO A 347 2.35 -17.18 28.38
CA PRO A 347 1.32 -17.45 27.39
C PRO A 347 1.35 -16.47 26.21
N MET A 348 1.06 -16.98 25.00
CA MET A 348 1.10 -16.18 23.77
C MET A 348 0.17 -14.97 23.81
N GLU A 349 -0.98 -15.10 24.42
CA GLU A 349 -1.96 -14.04 24.61
C GLU A 349 -1.37 -12.87 25.41
N ILE A 350 -0.60 -13.19 26.44
CA ILE A 350 0.10 -12.19 27.25
C ILE A 350 1.21 -11.53 26.44
N VAL A 351 2.01 -12.31 25.70
CA VAL A 351 3.05 -11.75 24.82
C VAL A 351 2.43 -10.87 23.73
N ALA A 352 1.30 -11.29 23.15
CA ALA A 352 0.57 -10.47 22.16
C ALA A 352 0.10 -9.13 22.77
N LYS A 353 -0.35 -9.11 24.02
CA LYS A 353 -0.75 -7.91 24.75
C LYS A 353 0.44 -7.00 25.05
N ILE A 354 1.58 -7.55 25.50
CA ILE A 354 2.85 -6.80 25.67
C ILE A 354 3.28 -6.18 24.33
N LEU A 355 3.17 -6.93 23.25
CA LEU A 355 3.47 -6.46 21.91
C LEU A 355 2.44 -5.44 21.37
N GLY A 356 1.24 -5.33 21.92
CA GLY A 356 0.14 -4.53 21.39
C GLY A 356 -0.26 -4.96 19.97
N HIS A 357 -0.34 -6.27 19.73
CA HIS A 357 -0.84 -6.84 18.49
C HIS A 357 -2.37 -6.82 18.47
N ALA A 358 -2.96 -6.63 17.28
CA ALA A 358 -4.41 -6.61 17.15
C ALA A 358 -5.06 -7.99 17.30
N SER A 359 -4.30 -9.06 17.04
CA SER A 359 -4.71 -10.45 17.22
C SER A 359 -3.51 -11.32 17.59
N THR A 360 -3.78 -12.42 18.28
CA THR A 360 -2.80 -13.46 18.59
C THR A 360 -2.27 -14.16 17.34
N ASP A 361 -3.04 -14.16 16.24
CA ASP A 361 -2.62 -14.74 14.95
C ASP A 361 -1.34 -14.12 14.43
N MET A 362 -1.16 -12.81 14.60
CA MET A 362 0.08 -12.13 14.20
C MET A 362 1.26 -12.66 15.03
N THR A 363 1.09 -12.83 16.34
CA THR A 363 2.11 -13.38 17.21
C THR A 363 2.37 -14.86 16.86
N ARG A 364 1.32 -15.66 16.69
CA ARG A 364 1.41 -17.07 16.29
C ARG A 364 2.19 -17.24 15.00
N ARG A 365 1.87 -16.49 13.96
CA ARG A 365 2.57 -16.56 12.67
C ARG A 365 4.05 -16.21 12.77
N VAL A 366 4.41 -15.20 13.58
CA VAL A 366 5.80 -14.77 13.76
C VAL A 366 6.61 -15.75 14.56
N TYR A 367 5.99 -16.46 15.54
CA TYR A 367 6.70 -17.34 16.47
C TYR A 367 6.33 -18.82 16.32
N ALA A 368 5.65 -19.23 15.22
CA ALA A 368 5.18 -20.60 15.00
C ALA A 368 6.28 -21.66 15.17
N LYS A 369 7.48 -21.43 14.61
CA LYS A 369 8.61 -22.38 14.75
C LYS A 369 9.08 -22.60 16.21
N LEU A 370 8.93 -21.58 17.07
CA LEU A 370 9.25 -21.75 18.50
C LEU A 370 8.29 -22.69 19.21
N PHE A 371 7.06 -22.85 18.68
CA PHE A 371 6.08 -23.79 19.22
C PHE A 371 6.45 -25.23 18.94
N ASP A 372 6.99 -25.52 17.77
CA ASP A 372 7.40 -26.88 17.42
C ASP A 372 8.49 -27.38 18.40
N ASP A 373 9.48 -26.52 18.71
CA ASP A 373 10.52 -26.83 19.69
C ASP A 373 9.98 -26.87 21.14
N THR A 374 9.00 -26.02 21.46
CA THR A 374 8.38 -25.96 22.79
C THR A 374 7.46 -27.15 23.03
N VAL A 375 6.68 -27.55 22.00
CA VAL A 375 5.84 -28.76 22.05
C VAL A 375 6.68 -29.99 22.38
N ALA A 376 7.80 -30.17 21.68
CA ALA A 376 8.70 -31.30 21.94
C ALA A 376 9.22 -31.28 23.38
N LYS A 377 9.66 -30.12 23.89
CA LYS A 377 10.13 -29.97 25.30
C LYS A 377 9.03 -30.19 26.33
N GLU A 378 7.83 -29.66 26.11
CA GLU A 378 6.70 -29.84 27.00
C GLU A 378 6.24 -31.31 27.02
N MET A 379 6.10 -31.93 25.82
CA MET A 379 5.77 -33.37 25.76
C MET A 379 6.80 -34.23 26.48
N GLN A 380 8.07 -33.87 26.41
CA GLN A 380 9.14 -34.61 27.08
C GLN A 380 9.00 -34.54 28.63
N LYS A 381 8.52 -33.41 29.19
CA LYS A 381 8.21 -33.30 30.64
C LYS A 381 7.08 -34.22 31.09
N TYR A 382 6.08 -34.49 30.23
CA TYR A 382 4.95 -35.37 30.52
C TYR A 382 5.25 -36.83 30.22
N LEU A 383 6.18 -37.09 29.30
CA LEU A 383 6.54 -38.45 28.87
C LEU A 383 7.73 -39.01 29.65
N SER A 384 8.49 -38.18 30.36
CA SER A 384 9.54 -38.68 31.29
C SER A 384 8.87 -39.31 32.50
N PRO A 385 9.22 -40.57 32.88
CA PRO A 385 8.71 -41.19 34.10
C PRO A 385 9.00 -40.26 35.30
N LYS A 386 7.97 -39.97 36.10
CA LYS A 386 8.20 -39.34 37.39
C LYS A 386 9.03 -40.31 38.22
N ALA A 387 10.29 -39.94 38.48
CA ALA A 387 11.16 -40.66 39.41
C ALA A 387 10.59 -40.64 40.83
#